data_402650c8ed11616ed93388efb9aaa8cd
#
_entry.id   402650c8ed11616ed93388efb9aaa8cd
#
_cell.length_a   1.000
_cell.length_b   1.000
_cell.length_c   1.000
_cell.angle_alpha   90.00
_cell.angle_beta   90.00
_cell.angle_gamma   90.00
#
_symmetry.space_group_name_H-M   'P 1'
#
loop_
_entity.id
_entity.type
_entity.pdbx_description
1 polymer ?
#
loop_
_entity_poly.entity_id
_entity_poly.type
_entity_poly.pdbx_seq_one_letter_code
_entity_poly.pdbx_strand_id
1 'polypeptide(L)'
;MKTSKLDLSELLDSEEVIASVLNDALQSNDTKILLRTIGYVAKARGIAQISEITGLGRESLYKALNENSHPRFETILKVLNALNVQMTIMPKIPPKRRHMVMAEKRARYRAK
;
A
#
# COMPACT_ATOMS: atom_id res chain seq x y z
N MET A 1 0.89 -29.39 -5.41
CA MET A 1 1.17 -28.32 -4.85
C MET A 1 0.12 -27.31 -4.78
N LYS A 2 0.10 -26.58 -3.86
CA LYS A 2 -0.88 -25.75 -3.68
C LYS A 2 -0.64 -24.41 -3.99
N THR A 3 0.15 -24.16 -4.96
CA THR A 3 0.44 -22.82 -5.32
C THR A 3 -0.77 -22.03 -5.62
N SER A 4 -1.74 -22.68 -6.21
CA SER A 4 -2.92 -21.93 -6.55
C SER A 4 -3.63 -21.51 -5.29
N LYS A 5 -3.38 -22.25 -4.24
CA LYS A 5 -4.03 -21.92 -3.10
C LYS A 5 -3.12 -21.17 -2.32
N LEU A 6 -2.03 -20.83 -2.87
CA LEU A 6 -1.08 -20.08 -2.21
C LEU A 6 -1.85 -19.02 -1.57
N ASP A 7 -1.83 -19.04 -0.36
CA ASP A 7 -2.60 -18.15 0.38
C ASP A 7 -1.99 -16.81 0.32
N LEU A 8 -2.59 -15.93 -0.42
CA LEU A 8 -2.09 -14.58 -0.53
C LEU A 8 -2.02 -13.90 0.82
N SER A 9 -2.89 -14.28 1.75
CA SER A 9 -2.83 -13.66 3.06
C SER A 9 -1.55 -14.03 3.78
N GLU A 10 -0.98 -15.19 3.49
CA GLU A 10 0.31 -15.54 4.07
C GLU A 10 1.41 -14.69 3.48
N LEU A 11 1.34 -14.45 2.19
CA LEU A 11 2.31 -13.59 1.53
C LEU A 11 2.20 -12.16 2.02
N LEU A 12 0.99 -11.74 2.33
CA LEU A 12 0.77 -10.37 2.78
C LEU A 12 0.94 -10.18 4.27
N ASP A 13 1.61 -11.12 4.91
CA ASP A 13 1.85 -11.04 6.34
C ASP A 13 3.01 -10.09 6.64
N SER A 14 3.85 -9.85 5.67
CA SER A 14 5.02 -9.01 5.84
C SER A 14 4.76 -7.60 5.34
N GLU A 15 5.15 -6.61 6.12
CA GLU A 15 4.99 -5.22 5.69
C GLU A 15 5.77 -4.94 4.41
N GLU A 16 6.87 -5.63 4.22
CA GLU A 16 7.69 -5.43 3.03
C GLU A 16 6.95 -5.89 1.78
N VAL A 17 6.27 -7.02 1.88
CA VAL A 17 5.50 -7.51 0.74
C VAL A 17 4.31 -6.61 0.49
N ILE A 18 3.65 -6.15 1.56
CA ILE A 18 2.53 -5.23 1.42
C ILE A 18 2.98 -3.96 0.73
N ALA A 19 4.12 -3.41 1.15
CA ALA A 19 4.62 -2.19 0.54
C ALA A 19 4.92 -2.40 -0.94
N SER A 20 5.49 -3.54 -1.28
CA SER A 20 5.82 -3.84 -2.66
C SER A 20 4.56 -3.94 -3.53
N VAL A 21 3.55 -4.63 -3.03
CA VAL A 21 2.30 -4.79 -3.75
C VAL A 21 1.60 -3.45 -3.95
N LEU A 22 1.59 -2.62 -2.90
CA LEU A 22 0.95 -1.32 -2.99
C LEU A 22 1.73 -0.37 -3.90
N ASN A 23 3.05 -0.45 -3.90
CA ASN A 23 3.84 0.37 -4.80
C ASN A 23 3.58 0.02 -6.25
N ASP A 24 3.44 -1.25 -6.56
CA ASP A 24 3.09 -1.66 -7.92
C ASP A 24 1.75 -1.09 -8.33
N ALA A 25 0.78 -1.11 -7.41
CA ALA A 25 -0.54 -0.57 -7.71
C ALA A 25 -0.48 0.94 -7.92
N LEU A 26 0.34 1.62 -7.13
CA LEU A 26 0.49 3.07 -7.29
C LEU A 26 1.12 3.41 -8.64
N GLN A 27 2.08 2.61 -9.07
CA GLN A 27 2.75 2.89 -10.32
C GLN A 27 1.87 2.64 -11.54
N SER A 28 0.76 1.96 -11.36
CA SER A 28 -0.16 1.74 -12.47
C SER A 28 -0.87 3.02 -12.87
N ASN A 29 -0.89 4.02 -11.97
CA ASN A 29 -1.59 5.27 -12.19
C ASN A 29 -3.09 5.05 -12.42
N ASP A 30 -3.62 3.96 -11.91
CA ASP A 30 -5.02 3.63 -12.06
C ASP A 30 -5.64 3.56 -10.67
N THR A 31 -6.53 4.51 -10.37
CA THR A 31 -7.13 4.60 -9.05
C THR A 31 -7.91 3.34 -8.70
N LYS A 32 -8.57 2.74 -9.67
CA LYS A 32 -9.35 1.53 -9.41
C LYS A 32 -8.44 0.38 -8.98
N ILE A 33 -7.30 0.25 -9.65
CA ILE A 33 -6.35 -0.80 -9.29
C ILE A 33 -5.81 -0.55 -7.90
N LEU A 34 -5.52 0.71 -7.59
CA LEU A 34 -5.01 1.05 -6.27
C LEU A 34 -6.02 0.72 -5.18
N LEU A 35 -7.27 1.13 -5.38
CA LEU A 35 -8.29 0.88 -4.37
C LEU A 35 -8.56 -0.61 -4.20
N ARG A 36 -8.61 -1.34 -5.31
CA ARG A 36 -8.82 -2.77 -5.25
C ARG A 36 -7.69 -3.44 -4.48
N THR A 37 -6.46 -3.00 -4.73
CA THR A 37 -5.30 -3.56 -4.07
C THR A 37 -5.30 -3.26 -2.58
N ILE A 38 -5.59 -2.00 -2.21
CA ILE A 38 -5.65 -1.64 -0.81
C ILE A 38 -6.74 -2.46 -0.10
N GLY A 39 -7.90 -2.60 -0.74
CA GLY A 39 -8.98 -3.37 -0.17
C GLY A 39 -8.61 -4.83 0.03
N TYR A 40 -7.91 -5.38 -0.93
CA TYR A 40 -7.48 -6.77 -0.86
C TYR A 40 -6.50 -6.97 0.30
N VAL A 41 -5.52 -6.07 0.41
CA VAL A 41 -4.54 -6.15 1.49
C VAL A 41 -5.22 -5.96 2.84
N ALA A 42 -6.15 -5.01 2.94
CA ALA A 42 -6.85 -4.76 4.19
C ALA A 42 -7.63 -5.97 4.64
N LYS A 43 -8.27 -6.67 3.69
CA LYS A 43 -9.00 -7.87 4.04
C LYS A 43 -8.05 -8.98 4.50
N ALA A 44 -6.93 -9.11 3.82
CA ALA A 44 -5.96 -10.13 4.16
C ALA A 44 -5.38 -9.90 5.56
N ARG A 45 -5.19 -8.64 5.93
CA ARG A 45 -4.66 -8.33 7.25
C ARG A 45 -5.74 -8.34 8.33
N GLY A 46 -6.98 -8.26 7.92
CA GLY A 46 -8.10 -8.31 8.86
C GLY A 46 -8.83 -6.98 8.97
N ILE A 47 -10.01 -6.92 8.39
CA ILE A 47 -10.80 -5.70 8.40
C ILE A 47 -11.16 -5.26 9.81
N ALA A 48 -11.42 -6.21 10.69
CA ALA A 48 -11.77 -5.86 12.07
C ALA A 48 -10.64 -5.10 12.74
N GLN A 49 -9.42 -5.55 12.51
CA GLN A 49 -8.26 -4.91 13.09
C GLN A 49 -8.03 -3.53 12.48
N ILE A 50 -8.20 -3.42 11.17
CA ILE A 50 -8.07 -2.13 10.50
C ILE A 50 -9.13 -1.16 11.02
N SER A 51 -10.35 -1.66 11.20
CA SER A 51 -11.43 -0.84 11.72
C SER A 51 -11.09 -0.30 13.11
N GLU A 52 -10.53 -1.16 13.94
CA GLU A 52 -10.17 -0.77 15.28
C GLU A 52 -9.08 0.29 15.30
N ILE A 53 -8.06 0.09 14.50
CA ILE A 53 -6.92 1.02 14.46
C ILE A 53 -7.31 2.37 13.87
N THR A 54 -8.11 2.36 12.81
CA THR A 54 -8.46 3.60 12.13
C THR A 54 -9.61 4.33 12.80
N GLY A 55 -10.40 3.62 13.57
CA GLY A 55 -11.61 4.21 14.15
C GLY A 55 -12.77 4.26 13.17
N LEU A 56 -12.60 3.66 11.99
CA LEU A 56 -13.64 3.66 10.97
C LEU A 56 -14.43 2.35 11.05
N GLY A 57 -15.74 2.43 10.84
CA GLY A 57 -16.56 1.23 10.87
C GLY A 57 -16.25 0.33 9.69
N ARG A 58 -16.56 -0.96 9.85
CA ARG A 58 -16.30 -1.92 8.77
C ARG A 58 -17.03 -1.54 7.49
N GLU A 59 -18.27 -1.12 7.60
CA GLU A 59 -19.04 -0.73 6.44
C GLU A 59 -18.40 0.46 5.74
N SER A 60 -17.94 1.43 6.52
CA SER A 60 -17.28 2.59 5.95
C SER A 60 -16.01 2.18 5.21
N LEU A 61 -15.29 1.24 5.77
CA LEU A 61 -14.06 0.75 5.12
C LEU A 61 -14.39 0.05 3.82
N TYR A 62 -15.39 -0.82 3.83
CA TYR A 62 -15.77 -1.53 2.61
C TYR A 62 -16.21 -0.55 1.53
N LYS A 63 -16.94 0.49 1.91
CA LYS A 63 -17.37 1.49 0.95
C LYS A 63 -16.19 2.30 0.42
N ALA A 64 -15.31 2.71 1.31
CA ALA A 64 -14.19 3.55 0.92
C ALA A 64 -13.21 2.80 0.01
N LEU A 65 -13.04 1.52 0.25
CA LEU A 65 -12.07 0.72 -0.49
C LEU A 65 -12.66 0.00 -1.69
N ASN A 66 -13.86 0.39 -2.07
CA ASN A 66 -14.47 -0.15 -3.27
C ASN A 66 -13.82 0.52 -4.48
N GLU A 67 -13.51 -0.25 -5.50
CA GLU A 67 -12.78 0.29 -6.65
C GLU A 67 -13.55 1.38 -7.40
N ASN A 68 -14.87 1.45 -7.19
CA ASN A 68 -15.69 2.47 -7.83
C ASN A 68 -15.97 3.67 -6.94
N SER A 69 -15.37 3.71 -5.77
CA SER A 69 -15.62 4.81 -4.84
C SER A 69 -14.58 5.92 -5.04
N HIS A 70 -14.82 7.03 -4.36
CA HIS A 70 -13.88 8.14 -4.39
C HIS A 70 -13.60 8.52 -2.93
N PRO A 71 -12.83 7.70 -2.23
CA PRO A 71 -12.59 7.96 -0.82
C PRO A 71 -11.73 9.19 -0.61
N ARG A 72 -11.85 9.77 0.55
CA ARG A 72 -11.01 10.90 0.89
C ARG A 72 -9.58 10.43 1.06
N PHE A 73 -8.65 11.29 0.70
CA PHE A 73 -7.26 10.98 0.87
C PHE A 73 -6.93 10.69 2.33
N GLU A 74 -7.56 11.42 3.22
CA GLU A 74 -7.38 11.22 4.65
C GLU A 74 -7.72 9.78 5.04
N THR A 75 -8.79 9.23 4.48
CA THR A 75 -9.18 7.87 4.76
C THR A 75 -8.12 6.89 4.26
N ILE A 76 -7.60 7.14 3.07
CA ILE A 76 -6.57 6.29 2.51
C ILE A 76 -5.32 6.30 3.38
N LEU A 77 -4.92 7.49 3.84
CA LEU A 77 -3.75 7.59 4.70
C LEU A 77 -3.94 6.82 6.00
N LYS A 78 -5.15 6.89 6.57
CA LYS A 78 -5.42 6.15 7.79
C LYS A 78 -5.31 4.65 7.57
N VAL A 79 -5.82 4.17 6.45
CA VAL A 79 -5.76 2.74 6.16
C VAL A 79 -4.31 2.31 5.96
N LEU A 80 -3.54 3.08 5.21
CA LEU A 80 -2.14 2.74 4.98
C LEU A 80 -1.37 2.71 6.29
N ASN A 81 -1.66 3.67 7.16
CA ASN A 81 -1.01 3.72 8.45
C ASN A 81 -1.37 2.47 9.28
N ALA A 82 -2.62 2.04 9.20
CA ALA A 82 -3.06 0.84 9.90
C ALA A 82 -2.39 -0.41 9.34
N LEU A 83 -2.00 -0.38 8.07
CA LEU A 83 -1.28 -1.48 7.46
C LEU A 83 0.22 -1.41 7.74
N ASN A 84 0.62 -0.40 8.51
CA ASN A 84 2.01 -0.22 8.90
C ASN A 84 2.93 0.07 7.72
N VAL A 85 2.44 0.83 6.77
CA VAL A 85 3.24 1.28 5.63
C VAL A 85 3.06 2.78 5.50
N GLN A 86 3.97 3.42 4.79
CA GLN A 86 3.88 4.86 4.59
C GLN A 86 4.14 5.20 3.14
N MET A 87 3.54 6.31 2.71
CA MET A 87 3.74 6.79 1.36
C MET A 87 4.97 7.68 1.31
N THR A 88 5.71 7.57 0.22
CA THR A 88 6.78 8.50 -0.04
C THR A 88 6.65 8.99 -1.47
N ILE A 89 7.26 10.11 -1.75
CA ILE A 89 7.21 10.70 -3.08
C ILE A 89 8.61 10.72 -3.64
N MET A 90 8.73 10.29 -4.88
CA MET A 90 10.01 10.23 -5.54
C MET A 90 9.93 10.90 -6.89
N PRO A 91 11.03 11.43 -7.40
CA PRO A 91 11.03 11.98 -8.74
C PRO A 91 10.61 10.92 -9.75
N LYS A 92 9.92 11.36 -10.80
CA LYS A 92 9.46 10.44 -11.83
C LYS A 92 10.60 10.22 -12.82
N ILE A 93 11.40 9.21 -12.58
CA ILE A 93 12.54 8.89 -13.42
C ILE A 93 12.53 7.41 -13.77
N PRO A 94 13.25 7.02 -14.82
CA PRO A 94 13.32 5.61 -15.20
C PRO A 94 13.89 4.77 -14.05
N PRO A 95 13.48 3.53 -13.92
CA PRO A 95 13.92 2.69 -12.80
C PRO A 95 15.42 2.63 -12.61
N LYS A 96 16.17 2.56 -13.68
CA LYS A 96 17.62 2.52 -13.58
C LYS A 96 18.18 3.75 -12.91
N ARG A 97 17.74 4.92 -13.38
CA ARG A 97 18.23 6.18 -12.84
C ARG A 97 17.75 6.41 -11.45
N ARG A 98 16.52 5.97 -11.16
CA ARG A 98 15.96 6.14 -9.86
C ARG A 98 16.85 5.52 -8.80
N HIS A 99 17.36 4.36 -9.09
CA HIS A 99 18.22 3.66 -8.16
C HIS A 99 19.48 4.47 -7.89
N MET A 100 20.08 5.00 -8.94
CA MET A 100 21.29 5.78 -8.80
C MET A 100 21.05 7.07 -8.04
N VAL A 101 19.94 7.73 -8.33
CA VAL A 101 19.62 8.99 -7.65
C VAL A 101 19.45 8.77 -6.16
N MET A 102 18.80 7.67 -5.79
CA MET A 102 18.61 7.39 -4.38
C MET A 102 19.95 7.11 -3.69
N ALA A 103 20.82 6.42 -4.38
CA ALA A 103 22.15 6.15 -3.83
C ALA A 103 22.93 7.44 -3.61
N GLU A 104 22.84 8.36 -4.54
CA GLU A 104 23.50 9.63 -4.42
C GLU A 104 22.97 10.43 -3.26
N LYS A 105 21.67 10.44 -3.09
CA LYS A 105 21.08 11.18 -1.98
C LYS A 105 21.51 10.63 -0.64
N ARG A 106 21.59 9.32 -0.53
CA ARG A 106 22.04 8.71 0.70
C ARG A 106 23.47 9.08 1.00
N ALA A 107 24.30 9.10 -0.04
CA ALA A 107 25.69 9.45 0.14
C ALA A 107 25.83 10.89 0.64
N ARG A 108 25.01 11.80 0.12
CA ARG A 108 25.05 13.17 0.57
C ARG A 108 24.68 13.31 2.03
N TYR A 109 23.65 12.60 2.45
CA TYR A 109 23.24 12.66 3.84
C TYR A 109 24.33 12.14 4.75
N ARG A 110 25.01 11.09 4.34
CA ARG A 110 26.08 10.54 5.14
C ARG A 110 27.29 11.44 5.19
N ALA A 111 27.51 12.20 4.14
CA ALA A 111 28.66 13.08 4.08
C ALA A 111 28.54 14.22 5.06
N LYS A 112 27.34 14.47 5.54
CA LYS A 112 27.17 15.49 6.55
C LYS A 112 27.38 14.92 7.91
#